data_883668c2124645da9f5cc6a6595fcf52
#
_entry.id   883668c2124645da9f5cc6a6595fcf52
#
_cell.length_a   1.000
_cell.length_b   1.000
_cell.length_c   1.000
_cell.angle_alpha   90.00
_cell.angle_beta   90.00
_cell.angle_gamma   90.00
#
_symmetry.space_group_name_H-M   'P 1'
#
loop_
_entity.id
_entity.type
_entity.pdbx_description
1 polymer ?
#
loop_
_entity_poly.entity_id
_entity_poly.type
_entity_poly.pdbx_seq_one_letter_code
_entity_poly.pdbx_strand_id
1 'polypeptide(L)'
;MKQIIRNLIVTSFICLILGLLTGCKTPEITLSVEDLTLELGEVYKLSDLNVNIDDEELKNTINYADYNTEIINIVDGQIFAEKIGKTSIKVTVASDEVVAKKINITVVDLENFYIDGPTSLTIGEKAEYKVYPEGLEVTIVSSDEEKLRLNDGHALATEKGKVTLMAEYKGSKRKLNVEITKDDVAPTITNSGEEEITISWNSDFDIFEGIKATDNIDGELEVTLKENFDKEKMGTQKITYVAVDSSGNEVTLKRTINVVWDYSVEFIGHAGSYYGVMNSEEAILYAIQVLKYQCVEIDLKQTGDGQFVLCHDDTFAGYPLAFTTWSVLKDVTHTTQRCSGFPAENGSVKKKSYTAGLCTLERYLEICKEYNVKAVIELKSSKGISNNDTSRMQALMDIIEKYKMRNNIIFLTSSYNCLIWTRENGYSDIPCQYLVNSCESEEILNRCIQYNLDISVNATGTNIQNSQEWLDKYHEAGLKISCYTFTQYSDYNTLQKWIDKGVDYVTCDWHLMSKVKLPKEEK
;
A
#
# COMPACT_ATOMS: atom_id res chain seq x y z
N MET A 1 59.58 -28.99 31.24
CA MET A 1 58.23 -28.95 31.76
C MET A 1 57.95 -29.71 33.06
N LYS A 2 58.62 -30.81 33.37
CA LYS A 2 58.43 -31.56 34.65
C LYS A 2 59.11 -30.94 35.87
N GLN A 3 60.05 -30.05 35.68
CA GLN A 3 60.81 -29.43 36.78
C GLN A 3 60.20 -28.11 37.26
N ILE A 4 59.41 -27.43 36.41
CA ILE A 4 58.72 -26.18 36.76
C ILE A 4 57.44 -26.47 37.57
N ILE A 5 56.79 -27.58 37.30
CA ILE A 5 55.59 -28.00 38.05
C ILE A 5 55.88 -28.45 39.46
N ARG A 6 57.09 -28.97 39.69
CA ARG A 6 57.51 -29.44 41.01
C ARG A 6 57.90 -28.32 41.97
N ASN A 7 58.35 -27.17 41.47
CA ASN A 7 58.69 -26.00 42.30
C ASN A 7 57.43 -25.14 42.62
N LEU A 8 56.42 -25.16 41.76
CA LEU A 8 55.11 -24.47 42.04
C LEU A 8 54.29 -25.21 43.11
N ILE A 9 54.37 -26.54 43.15
CA ILE A 9 53.65 -27.35 44.16
C ILE A 9 54.28 -27.26 45.56
N VAL A 10 55.58 -27.10 45.62
CA VAL A 10 56.27 -26.97 46.92
C VAL A 10 56.13 -25.58 47.55
N THR A 11 56.06 -24.51 46.74
CA THR A 11 55.76 -23.14 47.22
C THR A 11 54.34 -22.97 47.68
N SER A 12 53.36 -23.56 46.95
CA SER A 12 51.92 -23.52 47.36
C SER A 12 51.70 -24.35 48.66
N PHE A 13 52.43 -25.41 48.88
CA PHE A 13 52.26 -26.23 50.11
C PHE A 13 52.93 -25.61 51.35
N ILE A 14 53.97 -24.79 51.20
CA ILE A 14 54.60 -24.06 52.31
C ILE A 14 53.72 -22.84 52.69
N CYS A 15 53.11 -22.16 51.79
CA CYS A 15 52.15 -21.10 52.10
C CYS A 15 50.83 -21.62 52.73
N LEU A 16 50.44 -22.89 52.44
CA LEU A 16 49.22 -23.48 53.03
C LEU A 16 49.47 -24.01 54.46
N ILE A 17 50.72 -24.35 54.82
CA ILE A 17 51.06 -24.83 56.15
C ILE A 17 51.38 -23.68 57.12
N LEU A 18 51.83 -22.51 56.64
CA LEU A 18 52.03 -21.31 57.45
C LEU A 18 50.68 -20.56 57.71
N GLY A 19 49.68 -20.75 56.90
CA GLY A 19 48.31 -20.19 57.09
C GLY A 19 47.45 -20.97 58.09
N LEU A 20 47.92 -22.16 58.56
CA LEU A 20 47.15 -23.00 59.50
C LEU A 20 47.67 -22.91 60.95
N LEU A 21 48.68 -22.11 61.20
CA LEU A 21 49.34 -22.01 62.56
C LEU A 21 49.15 -20.64 63.24
N THR A 22 48.63 -19.62 62.54
CA THR A 22 48.20 -18.38 63.18
C THR A 22 46.85 -18.03 62.60
N GLY A 23 45.84 -17.96 63.42
CA GLY A 23 44.49 -17.47 63.04
C GLY A 23 44.51 -15.96 62.81
N CYS A 24 45.41 -15.43 62.00
CA CYS A 24 45.46 -14.06 61.54
C CYS A 24 44.44 -13.92 60.40
N LYS A 25 43.24 -13.51 60.72
CA LYS A 25 42.25 -12.94 59.79
C LYS A 25 42.95 -11.72 59.17
N THR A 26 43.08 -11.67 57.84
CA THR A 26 43.53 -10.45 57.14
C THR A 26 42.55 -9.32 57.50
N PRO A 27 43.05 -8.19 58.03
CA PRO A 27 42.14 -7.09 58.39
C PRO A 27 41.37 -6.59 57.19
N GLU A 28 40.09 -6.28 57.38
CA GLU A 28 39.20 -5.78 56.31
C GLU A 28 38.85 -4.31 56.56
N ILE A 29 39.08 -3.44 55.57
CA ILE A 29 38.65 -2.05 55.59
C ILE A 29 37.25 -1.97 55.03
N THR A 30 36.33 -1.36 55.80
CA THR A 30 34.99 -1.06 55.37
C THR A 30 34.83 0.45 55.26
N LEU A 31 34.36 0.93 54.11
CA LEU A 31 34.08 2.36 53.83
C LEU A 31 32.58 2.61 53.94
N SER A 32 32.20 3.62 54.70
CA SER A 32 30.81 4.12 54.70
C SER A 32 30.56 5.13 53.59
N VAL A 33 31.62 5.70 53.02
CA VAL A 33 31.58 6.66 51.90
C VAL A 33 32.61 6.17 50.87
N GLU A 34 32.13 5.77 49.70
CA GLU A 34 32.97 5.35 48.56
C GLU A 34 33.16 6.48 47.55
N ASP A 35 32.15 7.37 47.45
CA ASP A 35 32.15 8.58 46.60
C ASP A 35 31.78 9.81 47.44
N LEU A 36 32.61 10.84 47.37
CA LEU A 36 32.44 12.10 48.10
C LEU A 36 32.52 13.28 47.16
N THR A 37 31.46 14.12 47.16
CA THR A 37 31.50 15.39 46.43
C THR A 37 31.64 16.55 47.39
N LEU A 38 32.66 17.36 47.14
CA LEU A 38 32.98 18.58 47.91
C LEU A 38 32.76 19.83 47.06
N GLU A 39 32.37 20.92 47.69
CA GLU A 39 32.35 22.22 47.04
C GLU A 39 33.75 22.84 47.06
N LEU A 40 34.13 23.55 46.02
CA LEU A 40 35.41 24.30 45.99
C LEU A 40 35.55 25.17 47.24
N GLY A 41 36.67 24.98 47.98
CA GLY A 41 36.92 25.63 49.26
C GLY A 41 36.26 24.97 50.48
N GLU A 42 35.49 23.86 50.27
CA GLU A 42 34.91 23.10 51.38
C GLU A 42 36.03 22.36 52.15
N VAL A 43 35.87 22.31 53.47
CA VAL A 43 36.75 21.57 54.37
C VAL A 43 35.98 20.42 54.96
N TYR A 44 36.43 19.17 54.71
CA TYR A 44 35.75 17.98 55.14
C TYR A 44 36.64 17.17 56.11
N LYS A 45 36.08 16.71 57.23
CA LYS A 45 36.87 15.97 58.22
C LYS A 45 37.07 14.50 57.79
N LEU A 46 38.29 14.00 57.87
CA LEU A 46 38.56 12.59 57.59
C LEU A 46 37.78 11.63 58.49
N SER A 47 37.48 12.03 59.74
CA SER A 47 36.66 11.26 60.67
C SER A 47 35.27 10.97 60.11
N ASP A 48 34.73 11.88 59.30
CA ASP A 48 33.35 11.77 58.76
C ASP A 48 33.27 10.82 57.56
N LEU A 49 34.39 10.36 57.02
CA LEU A 49 34.45 9.25 56.05
C LEU A 49 34.06 7.92 56.67
N ASN A 50 34.05 7.84 58.02
CA ASN A 50 33.67 6.64 58.76
C ASN A 50 34.37 5.37 58.23
N VAL A 51 35.69 5.44 58.09
CA VAL A 51 36.49 4.29 57.70
C VAL A 51 36.60 3.36 58.89
N ASN A 52 36.10 2.16 58.76
CA ASN A 52 36.15 1.14 59.81
C ASN A 52 37.11 0.00 59.43
N ILE A 53 37.76 -0.53 60.45
CA ILE A 53 38.58 -1.74 60.31
C ILE A 53 38.17 -2.74 61.39
N ASP A 54 38.17 -4.01 61.07
CA ASP A 54 37.74 -5.08 61.95
C ASP A 54 38.85 -5.53 62.97
N ASP A 55 39.98 -4.84 62.95
CA ASP A 55 41.10 -5.02 63.90
C ASP A 55 41.32 -3.73 64.74
N GLU A 56 41.05 -3.80 66.04
CA GLU A 56 41.11 -2.66 66.94
C GLU A 56 42.55 -2.11 67.11
N GLU A 57 43.57 -2.93 66.99
CA GLU A 57 44.99 -2.49 67.14
C GLU A 57 45.45 -1.66 65.94
N LEU A 58 44.80 -1.88 64.77
CA LEU A 58 45.15 -1.21 63.54
C LEU A 58 44.35 0.06 63.28
N LYS A 59 43.32 0.37 64.04
CA LYS A 59 42.48 1.59 63.85
C LYS A 59 43.24 2.90 63.78
N ASN A 60 44.34 3.01 64.56
CA ASN A 60 45.17 4.22 64.58
C ASN A 60 46.26 4.22 63.51
N THR A 61 46.31 3.22 62.64
CA THR A 61 47.29 3.10 61.57
C THR A 61 46.75 3.31 60.19
N ILE A 62 45.48 3.84 60.08
CA ILE A 62 44.84 4.19 58.81
C ILE A 62 45.62 5.32 58.13
N ASN A 63 46.05 5.08 56.91
CA ASN A 63 46.78 6.04 56.10
C ASN A 63 45.96 6.42 54.84
N TYR A 64 45.99 7.69 54.47
CA TYR A 64 45.32 8.28 53.33
C TYR A 64 46.38 8.82 52.35
N ALA A 65 46.50 8.20 51.18
CA ALA A 65 47.56 8.50 50.22
C ALA A 65 47.06 8.47 48.76
N ASP A 66 47.98 8.66 47.83
CA ASP A 66 47.79 8.50 46.37
C ASP A 66 46.63 9.35 45.80
N TYR A 67 46.47 10.57 46.29
CA TYR A 67 45.52 11.54 45.76
C TYR A 67 46.23 12.69 45.01
N ASN A 68 45.48 13.38 44.13
CA ASN A 68 46.02 14.55 43.44
C ASN A 68 46.01 15.77 44.36
N THR A 69 47.19 16.22 44.78
CA THR A 69 47.39 17.34 45.71
C THR A 69 47.02 18.72 45.12
N GLU A 70 46.80 18.84 43.78
CA GLU A 70 46.26 20.04 43.18
C GLU A 70 44.72 20.14 43.34
N ILE A 71 44.03 19.00 43.48
CA ILE A 71 42.57 18.96 43.57
C ILE A 71 42.12 18.99 45.02
N ILE A 72 42.75 18.16 45.87
CA ILE A 72 42.52 18.15 47.31
C ILE A 72 43.84 18.13 48.07
N ASN A 73 43.83 18.70 49.26
CA ASN A 73 44.95 18.58 50.17
C ASN A 73 44.46 17.98 51.50
N ILE A 74 45.27 17.09 52.12
CA ILE A 74 44.94 16.50 53.42
C ILE A 74 45.95 16.97 54.46
N VAL A 75 45.45 17.78 55.40
CA VAL A 75 46.25 18.37 56.47
C VAL A 75 45.47 18.29 57.78
N ASP A 76 46.16 17.86 58.86
CA ASP A 76 45.63 17.84 60.23
C ASP A 76 44.27 17.13 60.36
N GLY A 77 44.07 15.99 59.62
CA GLY A 77 42.85 15.20 59.65
C GLY A 77 41.68 15.81 58.91
N GLN A 78 41.94 16.76 57.98
CA GLN A 78 40.94 17.42 57.16
C GLN A 78 41.32 17.37 55.68
N ILE A 79 40.33 17.23 54.81
CA ILE A 79 40.40 17.33 53.35
C ILE A 79 40.03 18.74 52.96
N PHE A 80 40.91 19.44 52.27
CA PHE A 80 40.67 20.77 51.69
C PHE A 80 40.42 20.62 50.20
N ALA A 81 39.29 21.09 49.69
CA ALA A 81 38.93 21.08 48.27
C ALA A 81 39.55 22.32 47.59
N GLU A 82 40.73 22.17 46.95
CA GLU A 82 41.57 23.24 46.43
C GLU A 82 41.25 23.61 44.97
N LYS A 83 40.82 22.66 44.15
CA LYS A 83 40.59 22.89 42.70
C LYS A 83 39.53 21.94 42.19
N ILE A 84 38.70 22.45 41.27
CA ILE A 84 37.69 21.64 40.56
C ILE A 84 38.35 20.49 39.84
N GLY A 85 37.81 19.29 40.02
CA GLY A 85 38.30 18.09 39.36
C GLY A 85 37.93 16.79 40.08
N LYS A 86 38.46 15.68 39.60
CA LYS A 86 38.28 14.35 40.19
C LYS A 86 39.60 13.76 40.63
N THR A 87 39.63 13.22 41.80
CA THR A 87 40.75 12.46 42.34
C THR A 87 40.22 11.27 43.13
N SER A 88 41.09 10.50 43.72
CA SER A 88 40.71 9.45 44.67
C SER A 88 41.75 9.32 45.77
N ILE A 89 41.32 9.02 46.96
CA ILE A 89 42.17 8.73 48.10
C ILE A 89 42.28 7.21 48.22
N LYS A 90 43.52 6.72 48.27
CA LYS A 90 43.82 5.32 48.64
C LYS A 90 43.87 5.25 50.16
N VAL A 91 43.02 4.40 50.73
CA VAL A 91 42.98 4.13 52.17
C VAL A 91 43.70 2.81 52.46
N THR A 92 44.73 2.84 53.29
CA THR A 92 45.51 1.66 53.65
C THR A 92 45.64 1.57 55.17
N VAL A 93 46.01 0.39 55.66
CA VAL A 93 46.28 0.13 57.09
C VAL A 93 47.75 -0.15 57.27
N ALA A 94 48.40 0.55 58.20
CA ALA A 94 49.84 0.48 58.42
C ALA A 94 50.63 0.72 57.11
N SER A 95 51.60 -0.15 56.80
CA SER A 95 52.36 -0.12 55.54
C SER A 95 51.96 -1.26 54.58
N ASP A 96 50.87 -1.95 54.87
CA ASP A 96 50.45 -3.11 54.07
C ASP A 96 49.54 -2.67 52.92
N GLU A 97 50.07 -2.63 51.67
CA GLU A 97 49.33 -2.26 50.46
C GLU A 97 48.34 -3.32 50.01
N VAL A 98 48.35 -4.52 50.60
CA VAL A 98 47.44 -5.64 50.24
C VAL A 98 46.02 -5.36 50.73
N VAL A 99 45.89 -4.54 51.78
CA VAL A 99 44.57 -4.14 52.31
C VAL A 99 44.34 -2.65 51.99
N ALA A 100 43.85 -2.38 50.79
CA ALA A 100 43.59 -1.02 50.34
C ALA A 100 42.17 -0.87 49.83
N LYS A 101 41.55 0.24 50.15
CA LYS A 101 40.26 0.69 49.57
C LYS A 101 40.46 2.05 48.92
N LYS A 102 39.52 2.45 48.12
CA LYS A 102 39.55 3.69 47.36
C LYS A 102 38.30 4.50 47.61
N ILE A 103 38.47 5.78 47.91
CA ILE A 103 37.38 6.77 47.99
C ILE A 103 37.54 7.72 46.81
N ASN A 104 36.53 7.85 45.97
CA ASN A 104 36.54 8.79 44.88
C ASN A 104 36.11 10.17 45.41
N ILE A 105 36.84 11.22 45.02
CA ILE A 105 36.53 12.60 45.40
C ILE A 105 36.24 13.39 44.12
N THR A 106 35.15 14.12 44.14
CA THR A 106 34.80 15.11 43.10
C THR A 106 34.68 16.48 43.75
N VAL A 107 35.49 17.44 43.29
CA VAL A 107 35.40 18.86 43.73
C VAL A 107 34.63 19.63 42.64
N VAL A 108 33.56 20.34 43.04
CA VAL A 108 32.67 21.08 42.17
C VAL A 108 32.53 22.53 42.62
N ASP A 109 32.21 23.43 41.69
CA ASP A 109 31.90 24.83 41.98
C ASP A 109 30.38 25.08 41.85
N LEU A 110 29.70 25.27 42.98
CA LEU A 110 28.24 25.52 43.01
C LEU A 110 27.86 26.97 42.69
N GLU A 111 28.80 27.91 42.59
CA GLU A 111 28.47 29.24 42.03
C GLU A 111 28.10 29.12 40.55
N ASN A 112 28.71 28.16 39.84
CA ASN A 112 28.44 27.83 38.45
C ASN A 112 27.44 26.67 38.29
N PHE A 113 26.61 26.40 39.30
CA PHE A 113 25.54 25.39 39.19
C PHE A 113 24.40 25.92 38.28
N TYR A 114 24.10 25.26 37.15
CA TYR A 114 23.03 25.62 36.23
C TYR A 114 22.56 24.43 35.43
N ILE A 115 21.37 24.57 34.82
CA ILE A 115 20.84 23.60 33.83
C ILE A 115 21.14 24.19 32.45
N ASP A 116 21.78 23.40 31.59
CA ASP A 116 22.04 23.69 30.20
C ASP A 116 21.08 22.93 29.29
N GLY A 117 20.63 23.60 28.22
CA GLY A 117 19.72 23.04 27.22
C GLY A 117 18.83 24.11 26.58
N PRO A 118 18.05 23.78 25.58
CA PRO A 118 17.21 24.74 24.86
C PRO A 118 16.10 25.33 25.74
N THR A 119 15.85 26.63 25.57
CA THR A 119 14.79 27.37 26.27
C THR A 119 13.50 27.47 25.45
N SER A 120 13.49 26.99 24.21
CA SER A 120 12.33 26.90 23.33
C SER A 120 12.33 25.57 22.61
N LEU A 121 11.19 24.92 22.54
CA LEU A 121 10.96 23.66 21.82
C LEU A 121 9.65 23.77 21.03
N THR A 122 9.54 22.94 20.00
CA THR A 122 8.29 22.72 19.28
C THR A 122 7.69 21.36 19.70
N ILE A 123 6.39 21.19 19.66
CA ILE A 123 5.73 19.90 19.93
C ILE A 123 6.33 18.83 19.01
N GLY A 124 6.70 17.65 19.57
CA GLY A 124 7.38 16.58 18.87
C GLY A 124 8.91 16.64 18.97
N GLU A 125 9.48 17.83 19.25
CA GLU A 125 10.93 18.00 19.33
C GLU A 125 11.52 17.29 20.54
N LYS A 126 12.73 16.72 20.34
CA LYS A 126 13.53 16.07 21.39
C LYS A 126 14.70 16.96 21.75
N ALA A 127 15.01 17.02 23.04
CA ALA A 127 16.12 17.81 23.54
C ALA A 127 16.88 17.06 24.63
N GLU A 128 18.13 17.49 24.89
CA GLU A 128 18.93 17.01 25.99
C GLU A 128 19.21 18.18 26.95
N TYR A 129 19.05 17.92 28.25
CA TYR A 129 19.33 18.85 29.32
C TYR A 129 20.39 18.27 30.24
N LYS A 130 21.39 19.09 30.56
CA LYS A 130 22.53 18.71 31.42
C LYS A 130 22.66 19.64 32.61
N VAL A 131 23.21 19.13 33.68
CA VAL A 131 23.55 19.92 34.85
C VAL A 131 25.03 20.19 34.85
N TYR A 132 25.41 21.41 35.15
CA TYR A 132 26.79 21.83 35.34
C TYR A 132 27.01 22.35 36.77
N PRO A 133 28.21 22.21 37.36
CA PRO A 133 29.38 21.53 36.79
C PRO A 133 29.17 20.02 36.64
N GLU A 134 29.88 19.41 35.63
CA GLU A 134 29.81 17.96 35.39
C GLU A 134 30.25 17.16 36.61
N GLY A 135 29.59 16.01 36.84
CA GLY A 135 29.89 15.09 37.91
C GLY A 135 29.01 15.28 39.16
N LEU A 136 28.02 16.17 39.09
CA LEU A 136 26.97 16.23 40.09
C LEU A 136 25.93 15.15 39.80
N GLU A 137 25.63 14.30 40.78
CA GLU A 137 24.50 13.38 40.72
C GLU A 137 23.23 14.13 41.09
N VAL A 138 22.59 14.76 40.08
CA VAL A 138 21.41 15.58 40.24
C VAL A 138 20.40 15.19 39.20
N THR A 139 19.18 14.98 39.63
CA THR A 139 18.04 14.74 38.73
C THR A 139 17.39 16.07 38.35
N ILE A 140 17.17 16.28 37.04
CA ILE A 140 16.37 17.36 36.53
C ILE A 140 14.91 16.91 36.56
N VAL A 141 14.03 17.73 37.10
CA VAL A 141 12.58 17.46 37.14
C VAL A 141 11.81 18.50 36.36
N SER A 142 10.79 18.07 35.64
CA SER A 142 9.84 18.93 34.94
C SER A 142 8.73 19.40 35.89
N SER A 143 8.29 20.66 35.78
CA SER A 143 7.12 21.15 36.50
C SER A 143 5.80 20.62 35.91
N ASP A 144 5.85 20.06 34.68
CA ASP A 144 4.69 19.56 33.94
C ASP A 144 5.12 18.47 32.95
N GLU A 145 5.03 17.23 33.39
CA GLU A 145 5.42 16.06 32.60
C GLU A 145 4.45 15.74 31.44
N GLU A 146 3.24 16.33 31.46
CA GLU A 146 2.31 16.20 30.33
C GLU A 146 2.75 17.08 29.15
N LYS A 147 3.43 18.21 29.42
CA LYS A 147 3.95 19.11 28.39
C LYS A 147 5.38 18.82 27.97
N LEU A 148 6.25 18.53 28.94
CA LEU A 148 7.64 18.20 28.70
C LEU A 148 8.00 16.94 29.48
N ARG A 149 7.95 15.80 28.80
CA ARG A 149 8.31 14.51 29.37
C ARG A 149 9.81 14.39 29.46
N LEU A 150 10.32 14.13 30.66
CA LEU A 150 11.74 14.06 30.91
C LEU A 150 12.14 12.66 31.41
N ASN A 151 13.21 12.09 30.85
CA ASN A 151 13.82 10.85 31.31
C ASN A 151 15.35 10.94 31.19
N ASP A 152 16.03 10.97 32.33
CA ASP A 152 17.49 11.03 32.45
C ASP A 152 18.12 12.14 31.56
N GLY A 153 17.58 13.37 31.67
CA GLY A 153 18.02 14.52 30.89
C GLY A 153 17.52 14.60 29.44
N HIS A 154 16.95 13.50 28.92
CA HIS A 154 16.34 13.50 27.58
C HIS A 154 14.88 13.92 27.67
N ALA A 155 14.52 14.94 26.94
CA ALA A 155 13.18 15.54 26.93
C ALA A 155 12.46 15.30 25.61
N LEU A 156 11.14 15.20 25.69
CA LEU A 156 10.22 15.22 24.54
C LEU A 156 9.11 16.25 24.84
N ALA A 157 8.96 17.24 23.99
CA ALA A 157 7.88 18.22 24.04
C ALA A 157 6.57 17.56 23.50
N THR A 158 5.53 17.50 24.33
CA THR A 158 4.28 16.79 24.00
C THR A 158 3.07 17.71 23.92
N GLU A 159 3.10 18.86 24.62
CA GLU A 159 1.99 19.80 24.62
C GLU A 159 2.50 21.25 24.72
N LYS A 160 1.80 22.18 24.05
CA LYS A 160 2.08 23.61 24.07
C LYS A 160 2.00 24.22 25.48
N GLY A 161 2.95 25.05 25.82
CA GLY A 161 2.93 25.80 27.07
C GLY A 161 4.30 26.17 27.61
N LYS A 162 4.33 26.69 28.85
CA LYS A 162 5.56 26.97 29.55
C LYS A 162 5.81 25.94 30.63
N VAL A 163 7.02 25.45 30.66
CA VAL A 163 7.49 24.45 31.64
C VAL A 163 8.73 24.98 32.32
N THR A 164 8.87 24.69 33.60
CA THR A 164 10.10 25.01 34.36
C THR A 164 10.80 23.70 34.71
N LEU A 165 12.01 23.55 34.24
CA LEU A 165 12.93 22.50 34.71
C LEU A 165 13.60 22.94 35.99
N MET A 166 13.76 22.03 36.94
CA MET A 166 14.38 22.31 38.24
C MET A 166 15.43 21.24 38.55
N ALA A 167 16.56 21.67 39.08
CA ALA A 167 17.61 20.85 39.64
C ALA A 167 17.95 21.34 41.04
N GLU A 168 18.18 20.44 42.01
CA GLU A 168 18.54 20.80 43.38
C GLU A 168 19.74 19.96 43.85
N TYR A 169 20.77 20.60 44.38
CA TYR A 169 21.91 20.00 44.98
C TYR A 169 22.29 20.68 46.29
N LYS A 170 22.45 19.92 47.39
CA LYS A 170 22.78 20.46 48.76
C LYS A 170 21.99 21.73 49.13
N GLY A 171 20.69 21.80 48.75
CA GLY A 171 19.83 22.95 49.04
C GLY A 171 19.92 24.12 48.03
N SER A 172 20.88 24.12 47.13
CA SER A 172 20.95 25.07 46.02
C SER A 172 20.02 24.65 44.89
N LYS A 173 19.13 25.54 44.46
CA LYS A 173 18.13 25.28 43.41
C LYS A 173 18.44 26.12 42.16
N ARG A 174 18.30 25.46 40.99
CA ARG A 174 18.38 26.13 39.69
C ARG A 174 17.12 25.82 38.88
N LYS A 175 16.73 26.80 38.07
CA LYS A 175 15.55 26.71 37.21
C LYS A 175 15.90 27.10 35.79
N LEU A 176 15.35 26.39 34.82
CA LEU A 176 15.36 26.75 33.41
C LEU A 176 13.93 26.77 32.91
N ASN A 177 13.50 27.88 32.34
CA ASN A 177 12.18 28.00 31.75
C ASN A 177 12.28 27.58 30.27
N VAL A 178 11.37 26.69 29.88
CA VAL A 178 11.25 26.21 28.52
C VAL A 178 9.88 26.61 27.99
N GLU A 179 9.83 27.21 26.81
CA GLU A 179 8.59 27.54 26.11
C GLU A 179 8.36 26.52 24.99
N ILE A 180 7.20 25.84 25.01
CA ILE A 180 6.83 24.87 23.98
C ILE A 180 5.77 25.51 23.09
N THR A 181 6.07 25.58 21.79
CA THR A 181 5.19 26.13 20.76
C THR A 181 4.60 25.03 19.90
N LYS A 182 3.49 25.33 19.21
CA LYS A 182 2.97 24.44 18.17
C LYS A 182 3.91 24.52 16.97
N ASP A 183 4.08 23.37 16.29
CA ASP A 183 4.70 23.37 14.97
C ASP A 183 3.71 23.97 13.95
N ASP A 184 4.11 25.04 13.29
CA ASP A 184 3.34 25.71 12.23
C ASP A 184 3.94 25.44 10.83
N VAL A 185 4.97 24.60 10.74
CA VAL A 185 5.61 24.22 9.47
C VAL A 185 4.91 22.99 8.93
N ALA A 186 4.33 23.11 7.73
CA ALA A 186 3.70 21.97 7.09
C ALA A 186 4.75 20.99 6.53
N PRO A 187 4.46 19.68 6.52
CA PRO A 187 5.34 18.70 5.91
C PRO A 187 5.51 18.93 4.40
N THR A 188 6.47 18.28 3.80
CA THR A 188 6.75 18.34 2.37
C THR A 188 6.53 16.96 1.76
N ILE A 189 5.70 16.85 0.70
CA ILE A 189 5.59 15.66 -0.14
C ILE A 189 6.46 15.83 -1.38
N THR A 190 7.31 14.85 -1.66
CA THR A 190 8.12 14.79 -2.87
C THR A 190 7.64 13.66 -3.77
N ASN A 191 7.72 13.90 -5.09
CA ASN A 191 7.50 12.89 -6.12
C ASN A 191 8.76 12.80 -6.98
N SER A 192 9.44 11.65 -6.94
CA SER A 192 10.62 11.40 -7.79
C SER A 192 10.26 10.86 -9.18
N GLY A 193 8.98 10.57 -9.45
CA GLY A 193 8.45 10.11 -10.72
C GLY A 193 7.78 11.22 -11.52
N GLU A 194 7.02 10.83 -12.55
CA GLU A 194 6.28 11.74 -13.41
C GLU A 194 4.97 12.20 -12.73
N GLU A 195 4.53 13.43 -13.02
CA GLU A 195 3.25 13.98 -12.54
C GLU A 195 2.04 13.36 -13.26
N GLU A 196 2.25 12.93 -14.50
CA GLU A 196 1.26 12.21 -15.31
C GLU A 196 1.86 10.90 -15.81
N ILE A 197 1.20 9.79 -15.51
CA ILE A 197 1.64 8.46 -15.93
C ILE A 197 0.50 7.71 -16.61
N THR A 198 0.89 6.82 -17.52
CA THR A 198 -0.04 5.90 -18.16
C THR A 198 0.30 4.48 -17.73
N ILE A 199 -0.70 3.76 -17.26
CA ILE A 199 -0.57 2.36 -16.82
C ILE A 199 -1.57 1.48 -17.57
N SER A 200 -1.22 0.21 -17.73
CA SER A 200 -2.13 -0.79 -18.27
C SER A 200 -3.25 -1.10 -17.27
N TRP A 201 -4.42 -1.39 -17.76
CA TRP A 201 -5.56 -1.86 -16.95
C TRP A 201 -5.14 -3.03 -16.05
N ASN A 202 -5.51 -2.94 -14.78
CA ASN A 202 -5.23 -3.93 -13.73
C ASN A 202 -3.76 -4.35 -13.59
N SER A 203 -2.81 -3.51 -14.04
CA SER A 203 -1.38 -3.78 -13.88
C SER A 203 -0.97 -3.80 -12.41
N ASP A 204 0.15 -4.45 -12.14
CA ASP A 204 0.78 -4.43 -10.82
C ASP A 204 1.57 -3.12 -10.66
N PHE A 205 0.84 -2.05 -10.33
CA PHE A 205 1.35 -0.69 -10.18
C PHE A 205 1.25 -0.24 -8.73
N ASP A 206 2.39 0.14 -8.16
CA ASP A 206 2.41 0.76 -6.84
C ASP A 206 2.13 2.26 -6.95
N ILE A 207 0.95 2.67 -6.46
CA ILE A 207 0.53 4.07 -6.50
C ILE A 207 1.41 5.00 -5.68
N PHE A 208 2.11 4.47 -4.67
CA PHE A 208 3.03 5.23 -3.81
C PHE A 208 4.48 5.21 -4.30
N GLU A 209 4.78 4.51 -5.40
CA GLU A 209 6.13 4.50 -5.95
C GLU A 209 6.64 5.91 -6.23
N GLY A 210 7.79 6.25 -5.63
CA GLY A 210 8.42 7.56 -5.76
C GLY A 210 7.81 8.68 -4.91
N ILE A 211 6.77 8.40 -4.11
CA ILE A 211 6.11 9.38 -3.24
C ILE A 211 6.67 9.24 -1.81
N LYS A 212 7.15 10.34 -1.25
CA LYS A 212 7.65 10.41 0.12
C LYS A 212 7.21 11.71 0.77
N ALA A 213 6.96 11.65 2.08
CA ALA A 213 6.69 12.84 2.87
C ALA A 213 7.67 12.94 4.03
N THR A 214 8.13 14.17 4.31
CA THR A 214 9.03 14.47 5.41
C THR A 214 8.62 15.77 6.08
N ASP A 215 8.85 15.81 7.37
CA ASP A 215 8.68 16.98 8.20
C ASP A 215 9.96 17.28 8.99
N ASN A 216 10.15 18.53 9.39
CA ASN A 216 11.34 18.98 10.11
C ASN A 216 11.40 18.48 11.57
N ILE A 217 10.27 18.18 12.19
CA ILE A 217 10.15 17.70 13.57
C ILE A 217 9.88 16.19 13.59
N ASP A 218 8.88 15.74 12.82
CA ASP A 218 8.41 14.36 12.84
C ASP A 218 9.25 13.42 11.96
N GLY A 219 10.07 13.98 11.05
CA GLY A 219 10.89 13.22 10.13
C GLY A 219 10.08 12.61 8.99
N GLU A 220 10.22 11.32 8.73
CA GLU A 220 9.48 10.62 7.66
C GLU A 220 8.02 10.36 8.09
N LEU A 221 7.07 10.76 7.23
CA LEU A 221 5.63 10.66 7.47
C LEU A 221 4.98 9.65 6.54
N GLU A 222 3.89 9.04 7.01
CA GLU A 222 3.01 8.22 6.18
C GLU A 222 2.22 9.10 5.19
N VAL A 223 2.17 8.65 3.92
CA VAL A 223 1.36 9.28 2.89
C VAL A 223 0.11 8.44 2.64
N THR A 224 -1.04 9.11 2.61
CA THR A 224 -2.34 8.51 2.35
C THR A 224 -2.98 9.09 1.08
N LEU A 225 -4.06 8.48 0.61
CA LEU A 225 -4.84 9.00 -0.52
C LEU A 225 -6.13 9.65 -0.01
N LYS A 226 -6.46 10.82 -0.58
CA LYS A 226 -7.75 11.47 -0.32
C LYS A 226 -8.91 10.78 -1.06
N GLU A 227 -8.65 10.29 -2.27
CA GLU A 227 -9.58 9.53 -3.10
C GLU A 227 -9.05 8.11 -3.32
N ASN A 228 -9.98 7.15 -3.50
CA ASN A 228 -9.59 5.79 -3.86
C ASN A 228 -9.12 5.74 -5.33
N PHE A 229 -7.98 5.13 -5.56
CA PHE A 229 -7.51 4.75 -6.89
C PHE A 229 -8.08 3.38 -7.29
N ASP A 230 -8.60 3.28 -8.51
CA ASP A 230 -9.13 2.04 -9.07
C ASP A 230 -8.38 1.70 -10.37
N LYS A 231 -7.44 0.76 -10.30
CA LYS A 231 -6.64 0.30 -11.45
C LYS A 231 -7.44 -0.42 -12.53
N GLU A 232 -8.68 -0.81 -12.23
CA GLU A 232 -9.60 -1.43 -13.18
C GLU A 232 -10.56 -0.41 -13.82
N LYS A 233 -10.54 0.84 -13.39
CA LYS A 233 -11.33 1.92 -14.00
C LYS A 233 -10.50 2.61 -15.07
N MET A 234 -10.87 2.36 -16.33
CA MET A 234 -10.23 3.01 -17.48
C MET A 234 -10.44 4.53 -17.52
N GLY A 235 -9.48 5.21 -18.16
CA GLY A 235 -9.47 6.66 -18.30
C GLY A 235 -8.64 7.37 -17.25
N THR A 236 -8.76 8.70 -17.24
CA THR A 236 -7.95 9.57 -16.39
C THR A 236 -8.51 9.65 -14.96
N GLN A 237 -7.68 9.37 -13.99
CA GLN A 237 -7.97 9.52 -12.56
C GLN A 237 -6.98 10.53 -11.96
N LYS A 238 -7.51 11.52 -11.23
CA LYS A 238 -6.71 12.51 -10.49
C LYS A 238 -6.62 12.06 -9.05
N ILE A 239 -5.41 11.84 -8.59
CA ILE A 239 -5.12 11.32 -7.26
C ILE A 239 -4.50 12.44 -6.43
N THR A 240 -4.98 12.57 -5.19
CA THR A 240 -4.44 13.52 -4.21
C THR A 240 -3.81 12.74 -3.07
N TYR A 241 -2.49 12.86 -2.93
CA TYR A 241 -1.72 12.37 -1.79
C TYR A 241 -1.82 13.38 -0.66
N VAL A 242 -1.86 12.89 0.57
CA VAL A 242 -1.97 13.72 1.78
C VAL A 242 -0.97 13.22 2.81
N ALA A 243 -0.23 14.12 3.41
CA ALA A 243 0.55 13.87 4.62
C ALA A 243 0.18 14.89 5.68
N VAL A 244 0.14 14.45 6.93
CA VAL A 244 -0.21 15.28 8.09
C VAL A 244 0.83 15.01 9.17
N ASP A 245 1.40 16.07 9.74
CA ASP A 245 2.32 15.97 10.87
C ASP A 245 1.59 15.75 12.22
N SER A 246 2.35 15.54 13.28
CA SER A 246 1.79 15.37 14.64
C SER A 246 1.11 16.63 15.19
N SER A 247 1.41 17.79 14.63
CA SER A 247 0.82 19.09 14.97
C SER A 247 -0.45 19.39 14.19
N GLY A 248 -0.78 18.58 13.18
CA GLY A 248 -1.99 18.68 12.35
C GLY A 248 -1.83 19.62 11.15
N ASN A 249 -0.60 19.98 10.73
CA ASN A 249 -0.39 20.68 9.49
C ASN A 249 -0.45 19.66 8.33
N GLU A 250 -1.20 20.02 7.28
CA GLU A 250 -1.47 19.15 6.13
C GLU A 250 -0.79 19.68 4.87
N VAL A 251 -0.25 18.77 4.07
CA VAL A 251 0.22 19.03 2.71
C VAL A 251 -0.43 18.06 1.73
N THR A 252 -0.66 18.51 0.51
CA THR A 252 -1.20 17.67 -0.56
C THR A 252 -0.35 17.75 -1.81
N LEU A 253 -0.27 16.61 -2.53
CA LEU A 253 0.34 16.50 -3.85
C LEU A 253 -0.66 15.86 -4.81
N LYS A 254 -0.75 16.34 -6.05
CA LYS A 254 -1.64 15.77 -7.08
C LYS A 254 -0.83 15.04 -8.14
N ARG A 255 -1.37 13.91 -8.60
CA ARG A 255 -0.84 13.13 -9.72
C ARG A 255 -1.98 12.70 -10.62
N THR A 256 -1.73 12.66 -11.92
CA THR A 256 -2.69 12.17 -12.91
C THR A 256 -2.28 10.76 -13.35
N ILE A 257 -3.23 9.82 -13.31
CA ILE A 257 -3.01 8.44 -13.74
C ILE A 257 -4.00 8.12 -14.85
N ASN A 258 -3.48 7.77 -16.03
CA ASN A 258 -4.27 7.32 -17.17
C ASN A 258 -4.22 5.79 -17.22
N VAL A 259 -5.35 5.15 -16.93
CA VAL A 259 -5.50 3.71 -17.07
C VAL A 259 -5.99 3.40 -18.48
N VAL A 260 -5.21 2.66 -19.26
CA VAL A 260 -5.49 2.32 -20.64
C VAL A 260 -5.60 0.82 -20.84
N TRP A 261 -6.41 0.42 -21.82
CA TRP A 261 -6.41 -0.94 -22.32
C TRP A 261 -5.37 -1.04 -23.45
N ASP A 262 -4.25 -1.65 -23.17
CA ASP A 262 -3.13 -1.85 -24.08
C ASP A 262 -2.83 -3.35 -24.34
N TYR A 263 -3.87 -4.16 -24.22
CA TYR A 263 -3.82 -5.58 -24.52
C TYR A 263 -4.37 -5.86 -25.92
N SER A 264 -3.81 -6.88 -26.58
CA SER A 264 -4.19 -7.26 -27.96
C SER A 264 -5.56 -7.93 -28.06
N VAL A 265 -6.16 -8.35 -26.94
CA VAL A 265 -7.48 -8.98 -26.90
C VAL A 265 -8.49 -8.10 -26.18
N GLU A 266 -9.68 -7.95 -26.75
CA GLU A 266 -10.81 -7.25 -26.14
C GLU A 266 -11.89 -8.23 -25.68
N PHE A 267 -12.52 -7.94 -24.53
CA PHE A 267 -13.57 -8.74 -23.96
C PHE A 267 -14.95 -8.17 -24.32
N ILE A 268 -15.85 -9.06 -24.77
CA ILE A 268 -17.23 -8.74 -25.14
C ILE A 268 -18.16 -9.38 -24.11
N GLY A 269 -19.00 -8.60 -23.46
CA GLY A 269 -20.06 -9.09 -22.58
C GLY A 269 -21.20 -9.66 -23.41
N HIS A 270 -21.48 -10.97 -23.32
CA HIS A 270 -22.52 -11.67 -24.05
C HIS A 270 -23.92 -11.29 -23.56
N ALA A 271 -24.77 -10.83 -24.44
CA ALA A 271 -26.14 -10.34 -24.14
C ALA A 271 -26.18 -9.42 -22.90
N GLY A 272 -25.15 -8.54 -22.79
CA GLY A 272 -24.81 -7.79 -21.60
C GLY A 272 -23.96 -8.63 -20.66
N SER A 273 -24.57 -9.36 -19.76
CA SER A 273 -23.87 -10.27 -18.82
C SER A 273 -24.83 -11.32 -18.23
N TYR A 274 -24.26 -12.35 -17.59
CA TYR A 274 -25.04 -13.36 -16.84
C TYR A 274 -25.52 -12.86 -15.46
N TYR A 275 -25.33 -11.56 -15.16
CA TYR A 275 -25.66 -10.92 -13.88
C TYR A 275 -26.88 -10.00 -13.98
N GLY A 276 -27.92 -10.47 -14.65
CA GLY A 276 -29.19 -9.76 -14.88
C GLY A 276 -30.07 -10.53 -15.84
N VAL A 277 -31.18 -9.94 -16.26
CA VAL A 277 -31.93 -10.45 -17.43
C VAL A 277 -31.09 -10.14 -18.66
N MET A 278 -30.67 -11.17 -19.41
CA MET A 278 -29.88 -10.97 -20.63
C MET A 278 -30.57 -9.98 -21.57
N ASN A 279 -29.78 -9.15 -22.26
CA ASN A 279 -30.27 -8.06 -23.10
C ASN A 279 -31.04 -6.94 -22.36
N SER A 280 -30.98 -6.89 -21.03
CA SER A 280 -31.57 -5.79 -20.28
C SER A 280 -30.55 -4.68 -19.98
N GLU A 281 -31.05 -3.49 -19.68
CA GLU A 281 -30.23 -2.38 -19.24
C GLU A 281 -29.34 -2.75 -18.02
N GLU A 282 -29.91 -3.47 -17.04
CA GLU A 282 -29.16 -3.92 -15.84
C GLU A 282 -27.98 -4.81 -16.21
N ALA A 283 -28.19 -5.78 -17.12
CA ALA A 283 -27.14 -6.69 -17.55
C ALA A 283 -26.02 -5.97 -18.32
N ILE A 284 -26.37 -5.00 -19.16
CA ILE A 284 -25.45 -4.15 -19.91
C ILE A 284 -24.62 -3.28 -18.95
N LEU A 285 -25.27 -2.58 -18.03
CA LEU A 285 -24.59 -1.76 -17.04
C LEU A 285 -23.68 -2.59 -16.14
N TYR A 286 -24.07 -3.80 -15.77
CA TYR A 286 -23.23 -4.70 -14.99
C TYR A 286 -21.97 -5.11 -15.77
N ALA A 287 -22.09 -5.44 -17.06
CA ALA A 287 -20.93 -5.74 -17.92
C ALA A 287 -19.92 -4.59 -17.94
N ILE A 288 -20.41 -3.35 -18.03
CA ILE A 288 -19.58 -2.16 -18.13
C ILE A 288 -19.01 -1.74 -16.78
N GLN A 289 -19.86 -1.58 -15.77
CA GLN A 289 -19.48 -0.97 -14.50
C GLN A 289 -18.76 -1.95 -13.55
N VAL A 290 -19.16 -3.23 -13.59
CA VAL A 290 -18.65 -4.26 -12.66
C VAL A 290 -17.64 -5.19 -13.33
N LEU A 291 -17.98 -5.74 -14.52
CA LEU A 291 -17.09 -6.65 -15.23
C LEU A 291 -16.01 -5.91 -16.04
N LYS A 292 -16.15 -4.60 -16.26
CA LYS A 292 -15.18 -3.74 -16.96
C LYS A 292 -14.88 -4.18 -18.39
N TYR A 293 -15.86 -4.74 -19.08
CA TYR A 293 -15.70 -5.14 -20.47
C TYR A 293 -15.60 -3.93 -21.41
N GLN A 294 -14.75 -4.06 -22.45
CA GLN A 294 -14.49 -3.02 -23.45
C GLN A 294 -15.58 -2.97 -24.50
N CYS A 295 -16.27 -4.08 -24.68
CA CYS A 295 -17.34 -4.25 -25.64
C CYS A 295 -18.53 -4.94 -24.95
N VAL A 296 -19.74 -4.60 -25.37
CA VAL A 296 -20.96 -5.29 -24.91
C VAL A 296 -21.75 -5.75 -26.13
N GLU A 297 -22.07 -7.02 -26.16
CA GLU A 297 -22.87 -7.60 -27.23
C GLU A 297 -24.34 -7.67 -26.81
N ILE A 298 -25.22 -7.46 -27.79
CA ILE A 298 -26.66 -7.58 -27.64
C ILE A 298 -27.31 -8.23 -28.89
N ASP A 299 -28.42 -8.89 -28.64
CA ASP A 299 -29.26 -9.52 -29.70
C ASP A 299 -30.34 -8.55 -30.19
N LEU A 300 -30.20 -8.05 -31.41
CA LEU A 300 -31.13 -7.05 -31.96
C LEU A 300 -32.28 -7.69 -32.74
N LYS A 301 -33.49 -7.35 -32.35
CA LYS A 301 -34.75 -7.70 -33.05
C LYS A 301 -35.65 -6.49 -33.27
N GLN A 302 -36.76 -6.68 -33.98
CA GLN A 302 -37.79 -5.64 -34.16
C GLN A 302 -39.16 -6.10 -33.66
N THR A 303 -39.92 -5.17 -33.14
CA THR A 303 -41.33 -5.34 -32.83
C THR A 303 -42.19 -5.29 -34.11
N GLY A 304 -43.47 -5.65 -33.99
CA GLY A 304 -44.41 -5.62 -35.12
C GLY A 304 -44.63 -4.26 -35.77
N ASP A 305 -44.35 -3.16 -35.07
CA ASP A 305 -44.40 -1.78 -35.56
C ASP A 305 -43.00 -1.19 -35.85
N GLY A 306 -41.95 -2.04 -35.87
CA GLY A 306 -40.62 -1.66 -36.35
C GLY A 306 -39.69 -1.07 -35.30
N GLN A 307 -40.04 -1.00 -34.00
CA GLN A 307 -39.14 -0.59 -32.94
C GLN A 307 -38.02 -1.61 -32.77
N PHE A 308 -36.77 -1.17 -32.72
CA PHE A 308 -35.64 -2.02 -32.42
C PHE A 308 -35.53 -2.26 -30.92
N VAL A 309 -35.49 -3.53 -30.53
CA VAL A 309 -35.45 -4.00 -29.16
C VAL A 309 -34.40 -5.09 -28.98
N LEU A 310 -33.91 -5.25 -27.75
CA LEU A 310 -32.88 -6.24 -27.42
C LEU A 310 -33.53 -7.51 -26.89
N CYS A 311 -33.42 -8.61 -27.62
CA CYS A 311 -33.94 -9.90 -27.22
C CYS A 311 -33.37 -11.03 -28.08
N HIS A 312 -32.89 -12.12 -27.45
CA HIS A 312 -32.41 -13.29 -28.16
C HIS A 312 -33.55 -14.05 -28.86
N ASP A 313 -34.65 -14.32 -28.14
CA ASP A 313 -35.72 -15.17 -28.59
C ASP A 313 -36.74 -14.42 -29.45
N ASP A 314 -37.56 -15.15 -30.25
CA ASP A 314 -38.65 -14.57 -31.02
C ASP A 314 -39.83 -14.10 -30.18
N THR A 315 -39.80 -14.41 -28.87
CA THR A 315 -40.82 -14.03 -27.91
C THR A 315 -40.19 -13.41 -26.66
N PHE A 316 -40.89 -12.42 -26.10
CA PHE A 316 -40.55 -11.86 -24.80
C PHE A 316 -41.74 -12.02 -23.85
N ALA A 317 -41.51 -12.72 -22.72
CA ALA A 317 -42.55 -13.03 -21.72
C ALA A 317 -43.85 -13.63 -22.35
N GLY A 318 -43.67 -14.44 -23.40
CA GLY A 318 -44.77 -15.07 -24.12
C GLY A 318 -45.39 -14.24 -25.28
N TYR A 319 -44.99 -12.99 -25.45
CA TYR A 319 -45.44 -12.13 -26.57
C TYR A 319 -44.51 -12.33 -27.78
N PRO A 320 -45.01 -12.68 -28.97
CA PRO A 320 -44.20 -12.78 -30.18
C PRO A 320 -43.83 -11.36 -30.66
N LEU A 321 -42.54 -11.07 -30.70
CA LEU A 321 -42.00 -9.72 -30.98
C LEU A 321 -42.46 -9.20 -32.33
N ALA A 322 -42.29 -9.96 -33.38
CA ALA A 322 -42.66 -9.55 -34.77
C ALA A 322 -44.13 -9.25 -34.99
N PHE A 323 -45.02 -9.61 -34.08
CA PHE A 323 -46.46 -9.43 -34.16
C PHE A 323 -47.04 -8.56 -33.04
N THR A 324 -46.20 -8.06 -32.15
CA THR A 324 -46.64 -7.22 -31.02
C THR A 324 -46.00 -5.84 -31.15
N THR A 325 -46.79 -4.79 -30.95
CA THR A 325 -46.32 -3.42 -31.04
C THR A 325 -45.54 -3.01 -29.79
N TRP A 326 -44.65 -2.05 -29.92
CA TRP A 326 -43.89 -1.49 -28.81
C TRP A 326 -44.81 -0.91 -27.71
N SER A 327 -45.90 -0.31 -28.08
CA SER A 327 -46.87 0.23 -27.12
C SER A 327 -47.40 -0.80 -26.12
N VAL A 328 -47.44 -2.09 -26.50
CA VAL A 328 -47.77 -3.21 -25.61
C VAL A 328 -46.56 -3.70 -24.87
N LEU A 329 -45.42 -3.88 -25.55
CA LEU A 329 -44.24 -4.53 -25.04
C LEU A 329 -43.44 -3.69 -24.00
N LYS A 330 -43.52 -2.36 -24.09
CA LYS A 330 -42.75 -1.44 -23.23
C LYS A 330 -43.03 -1.60 -21.73
N ASP A 331 -44.21 -2.10 -21.37
CA ASP A 331 -44.64 -2.27 -19.98
C ASP A 331 -44.59 -3.77 -19.55
N VAL A 332 -44.16 -4.66 -20.46
CA VAL A 332 -43.99 -6.11 -20.13
C VAL A 332 -42.64 -6.36 -19.49
N THR A 333 -42.63 -7.16 -18.44
CA THR A 333 -41.43 -7.58 -17.76
C THR A 333 -41.26 -9.10 -17.81
N HIS A 334 -39.99 -9.54 -17.76
CA HIS A 334 -39.61 -10.94 -17.65
C HIS A 334 -38.78 -11.16 -16.38
N THR A 335 -39.03 -12.29 -15.70
CA THR A 335 -38.30 -12.67 -14.49
C THR A 335 -37.49 -13.94 -14.75
N THR A 336 -36.21 -13.92 -14.40
CA THR A 336 -35.34 -15.07 -14.55
C THR A 336 -34.39 -15.19 -13.35
N GLN A 337 -33.85 -16.40 -13.16
CA GLN A 337 -32.81 -16.67 -12.16
C GLN A 337 -31.43 -16.49 -12.78
N ARG A 338 -30.61 -15.61 -12.23
CA ARG A 338 -29.23 -15.33 -12.67
C ARG A 338 -28.30 -15.15 -11.48
N CYS A 339 -27.02 -15.05 -11.74
CA CYS A 339 -26.01 -14.88 -10.71
C CYS A 339 -26.15 -13.56 -9.96
N SER A 340 -25.88 -13.59 -8.66
CA SER A 340 -25.97 -12.44 -7.76
C SER A 340 -24.61 -11.97 -7.23
N GLY A 341 -23.54 -12.26 -7.93
CA GLY A 341 -22.17 -11.90 -7.56
C GLY A 341 -21.15 -12.86 -8.17
N PHE A 342 -19.87 -12.59 -7.97
CA PHE A 342 -18.81 -13.44 -8.50
C PHE A 342 -18.89 -14.86 -7.92
N PRO A 343 -18.53 -15.90 -8.70
CA PRO A 343 -18.41 -17.25 -8.21
C PRO A 343 -17.42 -17.34 -7.06
N ALA A 344 -17.70 -18.22 -6.10
CA ALA A 344 -16.72 -18.59 -5.10
C ALA A 344 -15.52 -19.34 -5.74
N GLU A 345 -14.41 -19.46 -5.02
CA GLU A 345 -13.21 -20.17 -5.53
C GLU A 345 -13.48 -21.59 -6.04
N ASN A 346 -14.44 -22.28 -5.44
CA ASN A 346 -14.88 -23.60 -5.86
C ASN A 346 -15.84 -23.58 -7.08
N GLY A 347 -16.07 -22.40 -7.70
CA GLY A 347 -16.97 -22.23 -8.84
C GLY A 347 -18.46 -22.18 -8.48
N SER A 348 -18.84 -22.29 -7.20
CA SER A 348 -20.25 -22.18 -6.82
C SER A 348 -20.78 -20.75 -6.95
N VAL A 349 -22.01 -20.61 -7.40
CA VAL A 349 -22.65 -19.31 -7.64
C VAL A 349 -23.93 -19.17 -6.83
N LYS A 350 -24.12 -17.98 -6.25
CA LYS A 350 -25.41 -17.60 -5.69
C LYS A 350 -26.31 -17.08 -6.82
N LYS A 351 -27.59 -17.47 -6.80
CA LYS A 351 -28.58 -16.98 -7.75
C LYS A 351 -29.64 -16.16 -7.03
N LYS A 352 -30.14 -15.15 -7.72
CA LYS A 352 -31.33 -14.39 -7.31
C LYS A 352 -32.28 -14.19 -8.51
N SER A 353 -33.53 -13.83 -8.25
CA SER A 353 -34.48 -13.44 -9.27
C SER A 353 -34.18 -12.01 -9.72
N TYR A 354 -34.13 -11.82 -11.02
CA TYR A 354 -34.06 -10.52 -11.68
C TYR A 354 -35.30 -10.34 -12.53
N THR A 355 -35.84 -9.15 -12.55
CA THR A 355 -37.01 -8.78 -13.36
C THR A 355 -36.68 -7.53 -14.16
N ALA A 356 -36.79 -7.61 -15.48
CA ALA A 356 -36.56 -6.47 -16.38
C ALA A 356 -37.52 -6.45 -17.53
N GLY A 357 -37.73 -5.26 -18.10
CA GLY A 357 -38.40 -5.04 -19.39
C GLY A 357 -37.43 -5.15 -20.57
N LEU A 358 -37.95 -5.04 -21.78
CA LEU A 358 -37.12 -4.93 -22.98
C LEU A 358 -36.35 -3.61 -22.97
N CYS A 359 -35.05 -3.68 -23.27
CA CYS A 359 -34.23 -2.52 -23.56
C CYS A 359 -34.39 -2.18 -25.06
N THR A 360 -34.39 -0.89 -25.42
CA THR A 360 -34.40 -0.44 -26.83
C THR A 360 -32.99 -0.25 -27.35
N LEU A 361 -32.81 -0.29 -28.67
CA LEU A 361 -31.53 0.03 -29.31
C LEU A 361 -31.02 1.42 -28.90
N GLU A 362 -31.92 2.40 -28.88
CA GLU A 362 -31.59 3.78 -28.54
C GLU A 362 -31.00 3.88 -27.14
N ARG A 363 -31.62 3.21 -26.15
CA ARG A 363 -31.13 3.21 -24.77
C ARG A 363 -29.77 2.51 -24.64
N TYR A 364 -29.59 1.42 -25.35
CA TYR A 364 -28.31 0.72 -25.41
C TYR A 364 -27.18 1.59 -25.98
N LEU A 365 -27.45 2.29 -27.11
CA LEU A 365 -26.48 3.21 -27.72
C LEU A 365 -26.15 4.39 -26.81
N GLU A 366 -27.11 4.91 -26.05
CA GLU A 366 -26.89 5.94 -25.03
C GLU A 366 -25.91 5.46 -23.95
N ILE A 367 -26.15 4.26 -23.42
CA ILE A 367 -25.29 3.66 -22.40
C ILE A 367 -23.87 3.46 -22.94
N CYS A 368 -23.74 2.82 -24.12
CA CYS A 368 -22.41 2.58 -24.69
C CYS A 368 -21.65 3.89 -24.93
N LYS A 369 -22.34 4.95 -25.34
CA LYS A 369 -21.75 6.27 -25.54
C LYS A 369 -21.34 6.93 -24.22
N GLU A 370 -22.19 6.88 -23.19
CA GLU A 370 -21.93 7.44 -21.87
C GLU A 370 -20.68 6.85 -21.24
N TYR A 371 -20.52 5.53 -21.38
CA TYR A 371 -19.39 4.80 -20.78
C TYR A 371 -18.20 4.59 -21.73
N ASN A 372 -18.30 5.09 -22.97
CA ASN A 372 -17.27 4.95 -24.01
C ASN A 372 -16.86 3.49 -24.27
N VAL A 373 -17.82 2.58 -24.36
CA VAL A 373 -17.62 1.16 -24.68
C VAL A 373 -18.15 0.87 -26.08
N LYS A 374 -17.55 -0.14 -26.76
CA LYS A 374 -18.00 -0.54 -28.11
C LYS A 374 -19.31 -1.30 -28.02
N ALA A 375 -20.22 -0.94 -28.89
CA ALA A 375 -21.51 -1.60 -29.04
C ALA A 375 -21.40 -2.73 -30.06
N VAL A 376 -21.48 -3.99 -29.65
CA VAL A 376 -21.52 -5.15 -30.55
C VAL A 376 -22.98 -5.54 -30.76
N ILE A 377 -23.45 -5.45 -32.00
CA ILE A 377 -24.86 -5.62 -32.35
C ILE A 377 -25.02 -6.90 -33.16
N GLU A 378 -25.56 -7.95 -32.52
CA GLU A 378 -25.93 -9.16 -33.26
C GLU A 378 -27.26 -8.98 -33.98
N LEU A 379 -27.25 -9.04 -35.30
CA LEU A 379 -28.44 -8.92 -36.14
C LEU A 379 -29.15 -10.27 -36.20
N LYS A 380 -30.13 -10.48 -35.33
CA LYS A 380 -30.94 -11.71 -35.28
C LYS A 380 -32.06 -11.71 -36.32
N SER A 381 -32.37 -12.91 -36.82
CA SER A 381 -33.64 -13.10 -37.54
C SER A 381 -34.83 -12.96 -36.61
N SER A 382 -35.96 -12.57 -37.16
CA SER A 382 -37.25 -12.61 -36.48
C SER A 382 -38.22 -13.49 -37.25
N LYS A 383 -39.22 -14.05 -36.58
CA LYS A 383 -40.23 -14.90 -37.25
C LYS A 383 -40.89 -14.12 -38.38
N GLY A 384 -40.78 -14.63 -39.61
CA GLY A 384 -41.23 -13.97 -40.81
C GLY A 384 -40.25 -13.02 -41.49
N ILE A 385 -39.08 -12.76 -40.85
CA ILE A 385 -37.95 -11.99 -41.42
C ILE A 385 -36.78 -12.96 -41.61
N SER A 386 -36.40 -13.18 -42.87
CA SER A 386 -35.23 -14.02 -43.19
C SER A 386 -33.96 -13.44 -42.61
N ASN A 387 -32.98 -14.28 -42.24
CA ASN A 387 -31.64 -13.84 -41.90
C ASN A 387 -30.97 -13.01 -43.00
N ASN A 388 -31.41 -13.16 -44.24
CA ASN A 388 -30.89 -12.44 -45.40
C ASN A 388 -31.67 -11.17 -45.76
N ASP A 389 -32.66 -10.76 -44.95
CA ASP A 389 -33.42 -9.57 -45.16
C ASP A 389 -32.66 -8.30 -44.73
N THR A 390 -32.29 -7.49 -45.73
CA THR A 390 -31.55 -6.24 -45.51
C THR A 390 -32.46 -5.01 -45.39
N SER A 391 -33.78 -5.17 -45.51
CA SER A 391 -34.75 -4.05 -45.55
C SER A 391 -34.72 -3.14 -44.33
N ARG A 392 -34.30 -3.68 -43.18
CA ARG A 392 -34.18 -2.94 -41.91
C ARG A 392 -32.84 -2.21 -41.72
N MET A 393 -31.84 -2.51 -42.54
CA MET A 393 -30.48 -2.02 -42.34
C MET A 393 -30.38 -0.50 -42.41
N GLN A 394 -31.09 0.15 -43.34
CA GLN A 394 -31.06 1.62 -43.42
C GLN A 394 -31.66 2.28 -42.18
N ALA A 395 -32.79 1.79 -41.69
CA ALA A 395 -33.43 2.33 -40.48
C ALA A 395 -32.54 2.12 -39.23
N LEU A 396 -31.81 0.99 -39.16
CA LEU A 396 -30.82 0.74 -38.12
C LEU A 396 -29.68 1.75 -38.19
N MET A 397 -29.15 1.99 -39.39
CA MET A 397 -28.06 2.97 -39.60
C MET A 397 -28.49 4.39 -39.28
N ASP A 398 -29.71 4.79 -39.63
CA ASP A 398 -30.26 6.11 -39.32
C ASP A 398 -30.30 6.36 -37.79
N ILE A 399 -30.62 5.34 -36.99
CA ILE A 399 -30.57 5.43 -35.53
C ILE A 399 -29.12 5.53 -35.04
N ILE A 400 -28.21 4.67 -35.51
CA ILE A 400 -26.81 4.67 -35.14
C ILE A 400 -26.16 6.04 -35.41
N GLU A 401 -26.42 6.62 -36.60
CA GLU A 401 -25.94 7.95 -36.98
C GLU A 401 -26.52 9.05 -36.10
N LYS A 402 -27.85 9.00 -35.82
CA LYS A 402 -28.52 9.94 -34.90
C LYS A 402 -27.85 9.98 -33.53
N TYR A 403 -27.44 8.82 -33.00
CA TYR A 403 -26.74 8.72 -31.71
C TYR A 403 -25.23 8.97 -31.82
N LYS A 404 -24.69 9.15 -33.05
CA LYS A 404 -23.25 9.37 -33.31
C LYS A 404 -22.37 8.21 -32.83
N MET A 405 -22.85 6.99 -33.02
CA MET A 405 -22.19 5.77 -32.58
C MET A 405 -21.47 5.00 -33.69
N ARG A 406 -21.47 5.48 -34.94
CA ARG A 406 -20.91 4.81 -36.11
C ARG A 406 -19.47 4.31 -35.89
N ASN A 407 -18.62 5.11 -35.26
CA ASN A 407 -17.22 4.77 -35.02
C ASN A 407 -17.01 3.86 -33.80
N ASN A 408 -18.08 3.51 -33.09
CA ASN A 408 -18.01 2.76 -31.84
C ASN A 408 -18.99 1.56 -31.82
N ILE A 409 -19.27 0.99 -32.99
CA ILE A 409 -20.09 -0.21 -33.15
C ILE A 409 -19.34 -1.31 -33.89
N ILE A 410 -19.76 -2.55 -33.69
CA ILE A 410 -19.35 -3.75 -34.41
C ILE A 410 -20.64 -4.48 -34.78
N PHE A 411 -20.86 -4.82 -36.06
CA PHE A 411 -21.92 -5.74 -36.43
C PHE A 411 -21.48 -7.20 -36.33
N LEU A 412 -22.35 -8.02 -35.77
CA LEU A 412 -22.15 -9.46 -35.63
C LEU A 412 -23.37 -10.18 -36.19
N THR A 413 -23.21 -11.12 -37.10
CA THR A 413 -24.35 -11.92 -37.61
C THR A 413 -23.88 -13.11 -38.45
N SER A 414 -24.71 -14.16 -38.47
CA SER A 414 -24.62 -15.25 -39.45
C SER A 414 -25.28 -14.88 -40.82
N SER A 415 -25.93 -13.69 -40.90
CA SER A 415 -26.50 -13.19 -42.14
C SER A 415 -25.45 -12.52 -43.02
N TYR A 416 -24.88 -13.26 -43.93
CA TYR A 416 -23.86 -12.77 -44.85
C TYR A 416 -24.37 -11.55 -45.68
N ASN A 417 -25.65 -11.55 -46.13
CA ASN A 417 -26.20 -10.47 -46.91
C ASN A 417 -26.28 -9.13 -46.15
N CYS A 418 -26.55 -9.17 -44.84
CA CYS A 418 -26.56 -7.94 -44.03
C CYS A 418 -25.15 -7.33 -43.91
N LEU A 419 -24.11 -8.17 -43.82
CA LEU A 419 -22.73 -7.71 -43.79
C LEU A 419 -22.27 -7.14 -45.12
N ILE A 420 -22.65 -7.77 -46.23
CA ILE A 420 -22.40 -7.24 -47.60
C ILE A 420 -23.11 -5.89 -47.76
N TRP A 421 -24.36 -5.78 -47.33
CA TRP A 421 -25.12 -4.54 -47.41
C TRP A 421 -24.34 -3.37 -46.79
N THR A 422 -23.69 -3.53 -45.63
CA THR A 422 -22.89 -2.47 -45.00
C THR A 422 -21.74 -2.03 -45.91
N ARG A 423 -21.09 -2.97 -46.62
CA ARG A 423 -19.99 -2.67 -47.54
C ARG A 423 -20.43 -1.93 -48.80
N GLU A 424 -21.59 -2.25 -49.30
CA GLU A 424 -22.13 -1.70 -50.57
C GLU A 424 -22.90 -0.38 -50.39
N ASN A 425 -23.33 -0.04 -49.17
CA ASN A 425 -24.17 1.13 -48.91
C ASN A 425 -23.45 2.26 -48.15
N GLY A 426 -22.12 2.32 -48.21
CA GLY A 426 -21.34 3.45 -47.66
C GLY A 426 -20.95 3.33 -46.19
N TYR A 427 -21.01 2.13 -45.61
CA TYR A 427 -20.66 1.82 -44.20
C TYR A 427 -19.49 0.87 -44.10
N SER A 428 -18.56 0.92 -45.06
CA SER A 428 -17.41 0.01 -45.12
C SER A 428 -16.38 0.18 -43.97
N ASP A 429 -16.46 1.31 -43.29
CA ASP A 429 -15.66 1.64 -42.10
C ASP A 429 -16.15 0.91 -40.82
N ILE A 430 -17.36 0.39 -40.78
CA ILE A 430 -17.88 -0.32 -39.62
C ILE A 430 -17.32 -1.75 -39.56
N PRO A 431 -16.67 -2.16 -38.46
CA PRO A 431 -16.25 -3.54 -38.27
C PRO A 431 -17.44 -4.51 -38.34
N CYS A 432 -17.28 -5.59 -39.08
CA CYS A 432 -18.32 -6.58 -39.28
C CYS A 432 -17.77 -7.97 -39.01
N GLN A 433 -18.34 -8.69 -38.07
CA GLN A 433 -17.95 -10.05 -37.70
C GLN A 433 -18.93 -11.08 -38.30
N TYR A 434 -18.44 -11.93 -39.18
CA TYR A 434 -19.23 -13.03 -39.73
C TYR A 434 -19.28 -14.18 -38.73
N LEU A 435 -20.47 -14.45 -38.18
CA LEU A 435 -20.71 -15.46 -37.16
C LEU A 435 -20.79 -16.86 -37.79
N VAL A 436 -19.88 -17.74 -37.44
CA VAL A 436 -19.76 -19.09 -37.97
C VAL A 436 -19.48 -20.13 -36.87
N ASN A 437 -19.70 -21.41 -37.16
CA ASN A 437 -19.37 -22.46 -36.21
C ASN A 437 -17.87 -22.82 -36.22
N SER A 438 -17.19 -22.66 -37.37
CA SER A 438 -15.76 -22.97 -37.51
C SER A 438 -15.10 -22.03 -38.49
N CYS A 439 -13.81 -21.71 -38.23
CA CYS A 439 -12.96 -20.93 -39.16
C CYS A 439 -12.30 -21.82 -40.24
N GLU A 440 -12.38 -23.13 -40.14
CA GLU A 440 -11.67 -24.10 -41.00
C GLU A 440 -12.39 -24.31 -42.34
N SER A 441 -12.45 -23.23 -43.16
CA SER A 441 -13.11 -23.25 -44.47
C SER A 441 -12.53 -22.23 -45.40
N GLU A 442 -11.93 -22.65 -46.51
CA GLU A 442 -11.46 -21.76 -47.58
C GLU A 442 -12.59 -20.91 -48.18
N GLU A 443 -13.80 -21.47 -48.29
CA GLU A 443 -14.96 -20.69 -48.78
C GLU A 443 -15.29 -19.54 -47.85
N ILE A 444 -15.28 -19.77 -46.54
CA ILE A 444 -15.57 -18.73 -45.53
C ILE A 444 -14.43 -17.69 -45.52
N LEU A 445 -13.18 -18.13 -45.53
CA LEU A 445 -12.02 -17.24 -45.59
C LEU A 445 -12.07 -16.33 -46.82
N ASN A 446 -12.31 -16.92 -48.00
CA ASN A 446 -12.39 -16.14 -49.24
C ASN A 446 -13.55 -15.11 -49.22
N ARG A 447 -14.69 -15.44 -48.62
CA ARG A 447 -15.79 -14.50 -48.39
C ARG A 447 -15.40 -13.36 -47.48
N CYS A 448 -14.72 -13.68 -46.36
CA CYS A 448 -14.23 -12.68 -45.42
C CYS A 448 -13.22 -11.75 -46.08
N ILE A 449 -12.27 -12.27 -46.86
CA ILE A 449 -11.29 -11.46 -47.61
C ILE A 449 -11.99 -10.57 -48.63
N GLN A 450 -12.92 -11.13 -49.44
CA GLN A 450 -13.60 -10.40 -50.49
C GLN A 450 -14.32 -9.16 -49.99
N TYR A 451 -14.91 -9.24 -48.81
CA TYR A 451 -15.76 -8.16 -48.25
C TYR A 451 -15.16 -7.51 -47.01
N ASN A 452 -13.90 -7.78 -46.68
CA ASN A 452 -13.24 -7.27 -45.48
C ASN A 452 -14.08 -7.50 -44.21
N LEU A 453 -14.43 -8.77 -43.96
CA LEU A 453 -15.21 -9.19 -42.80
C LEU A 453 -14.32 -9.92 -41.80
N ASP A 454 -14.35 -9.47 -40.57
CA ASP A 454 -13.80 -10.24 -39.45
C ASP A 454 -14.59 -11.54 -39.25
N ILE A 455 -14.01 -12.48 -38.54
CA ILE A 455 -14.68 -13.75 -38.25
C ILE A 455 -15.01 -13.88 -36.76
N SER A 456 -16.19 -14.44 -36.45
CA SER A 456 -16.55 -14.82 -35.08
C SER A 456 -16.89 -16.32 -35.05
N VAL A 457 -16.09 -17.10 -34.30
CA VAL A 457 -16.13 -18.57 -34.30
C VAL A 457 -16.64 -19.12 -32.97
N ASN A 458 -17.32 -20.27 -33.03
CA ASN A 458 -17.75 -20.98 -31.84
C ASN A 458 -16.56 -21.58 -31.10
N ALA A 459 -16.29 -21.14 -29.87
CA ALA A 459 -15.16 -21.59 -29.06
C ALA A 459 -15.16 -23.11 -28.76
N THR A 460 -16.32 -23.74 -28.78
CA THR A 460 -16.49 -25.18 -28.53
C THR A 460 -16.64 -26.00 -29.82
N GLY A 461 -17.09 -25.36 -30.91
CA GLY A 461 -17.29 -26.00 -32.21
C GLY A 461 -16.02 -26.15 -33.03
N THR A 462 -15.02 -25.32 -32.82
CA THR A 462 -13.73 -25.32 -33.50
C THR A 462 -12.71 -26.17 -32.73
N ASN A 463 -11.97 -27.03 -33.44
CA ASN A 463 -10.87 -27.78 -32.81
C ASN A 463 -9.70 -26.82 -32.52
N ILE A 464 -9.63 -26.29 -31.32
CA ILE A 464 -8.63 -25.33 -30.91
C ILE A 464 -7.17 -25.78 -31.12
N GLN A 465 -6.91 -27.08 -31.14
CA GLN A 465 -5.55 -27.59 -31.36
C GLN A 465 -5.07 -27.39 -32.79
N ASN A 466 -5.98 -27.50 -33.76
CA ASN A 466 -5.69 -27.39 -35.19
C ASN A 466 -6.01 -26.04 -35.80
N SER A 467 -6.54 -25.09 -35.00
CA SER A 467 -7.01 -23.80 -35.51
C SER A 467 -5.90 -22.80 -35.83
N GLN A 468 -4.64 -22.98 -35.38
CA GLN A 468 -3.59 -21.96 -35.54
C GLN A 468 -3.34 -21.57 -37.00
N GLU A 469 -3.18 -22.55 -37.88
CA GLU A 469 -3.00 -22.30 -39.32
C GLU A 469 -4.11 -21.45 -39.93
N TRP A 470 -5.36 -21.69 -39.48
CA TRP A 470 -6.50 -20.89 -39.96
C TRP A 470 -6.55 -19.49 -39.38
N LEU A 471 -6.24 -19.33 -38.08
CA LEU A 471 -6.14 -18.02 -37.44
C LEU A 471 -5.06 -17.17 -38.12
N ASP A 472 -3.89 -17.77 -38.40
CA ASP A 472 -2.79 -17.09 -39.11
C ASP A 472 -3.23 -16.61 -40.51
N LYS A 473 -3.99 -17.43 -41.28
CA LYS A 473 -4.52 -17.02 -42.58
C LYS A 473 -5.46 -15.82 -42.50
N TYR A 474 -6.31 -15.72 -41.47
CA TYR A 474 -7.17 -14.56 -41.27
C TYR A 474 -6.36 -13.32 -40.91
N HIS A 475 -5.40 -13.44 -40.00
CA HIS A 475 -4.52 -12.33 -39.63
C HIS A 475 -3.61 -11.88 -40.78
N GLU A 476 -3.05 -12.80 -41.56
CA GLU A 476 -2.28 -12.48 -42.78
C GLU A 476 -3.12 -11.71 -43.81
N ALA A 477 -4.43 -11.94 -43.82
CA ALA A 477 -5.38 -11.18 -44.64
C ALA A 477 -5.79 -9.84 -44.01
N GLY A 478 -5.27 -9.48 -42.82
CA GLY A 478 -5.62 -8.26 -42.08
C GLY A 478 -6.99 -8.29 -41.40
N LEU A 479 -7.56 -9.48 -41.21
CA LEU A 479 -8.88 -9.70 -40.59
C LEU A 479 -8.73 -10.07 -39.12
N LYS A 480 -9.69 -9.62 -38.29
CA LYS A 480 -9.74 -9.93 -36.87
C LYS A 480 -10.56 -11.19 -36.58
N ILE A 481 -10.22 -11.80 -35.45
CA ILE A 481 -10.82 -13.06 -35.00
C ILE A 481 -11.48 -12.87 -33.66
N SER A 482 -12.78 -13.14 -33.61
CA SER A 482 -13.56 -13.25 -32.37
C SER A 482 -13.89 -14.69 -32.06
N CYS A 483 -13.97 -15.06 -30.79
CA CYS A 483 -14.51 -16.37 -30.39
C CYS A 483 -15.62 -16.23 -29.34
N TYR A 484 -16.70 -17.03 -29.50
CA TYR A 484 -17.88 -17.05 -28.66
C TYR A 484 -18.30 -18.47 -28.30
N THR A 485 -19.08 -18.73 -27.27
CA THR A 485 -19.33 -17.95 -26.07
C THR A 485 -18.79 -18.77 -24.92
N PHE A 486 -18.02 -18.13 -24.04
CA PHE A 486 -17.55 -18.76 -22.81
C PHE A 486 -18.65 -18.63 -21.76
N THR A 487 -19.47 -19.69 -21.63
CA THR A 487 -20.70 -19.68 -20.83
C THR A 487 -20.55 -20.23 -19.42
N GLN A 488 -19.39 -20.80 -19.09
CA GLN A 488 -19.12 -21.36 -17.77
C GLN A 488 -17.91 -20.69 -17.12
N TYR A 489 -17.97 -20.52 -15.81
CA TYR A 489 -16.85 -19.96 -15.07
C TYR A 489 -15.58 -20.82 -15.17
N SER A 490 -15.73 -22.13 -15.37
CA SER A 490 -14.63 -23.10 -15.59
C SER A 490 -13.93 -22.96 -16.94
N ASP A 491 -14.48 -22.17 -17.87
CA ASP A 491 -13.98 -22.08 -19.25
C ASP A 491 -12.69 -21.25 -19.38
N TYR A 492 -12.17 -20.66 -18.28
CA TYR A 492 -10.98 -19.82 -18.31
C TYR A 492 -9.73 -20.53 -18.90
N ASN A 493 -9.59 -21.85 -18.72
CA ASN A 493 -8.48 -22.60 -19.33
C ASN A 493 -8.61 -22.72 -20.86
N THR A 494 -9.84 -22.86 -21.37
CA THR A 494 -10.13 -22.89 -22.80
C THR A 494 -9.97 -21.48 -23.38
N LEU A 495 -10.44 -20.48 -22.67
CA LEU A 495 -10.27 -19.08 -23.01
C LEU A 495 -8.78 -18.71 -23.13
N GLN A 496 -7.94 -19.10 -22.14
CA GLN A 496 -6.51 -18.85 -22.21
C GLN A 496 -5.86 -19.41 -23.48
N LYS A 497 -6.24 -20.64 -23.87
CA LYS A 497 -5.73 -21.25 -25.11
C LYS A 497 -6.10 -20.47 -26.37
N TRP A 498 -7.28 -19.85 -26.41
CA TRP A 498 -7.68 -18.98 -27.52
C TRP A 498 -6.90 -17.66 -27.50
N ILE A 499 -6.71 -17.07 -26.34
CA ILE A 499 -5.90 -15.86 -26.15
C ILE A 499 -4.44 -16.13 -26.57
N ASP A 500 -3.85 -17.25 -26.13
CA ASP A 500 -2.48 -17.65 -26.49
C ASP A 500 -2.29 -17.89 -28.00
N LYS A 501 -3.37 -18.14 -28.74
CA LYS A 501 -3.39 -18.26 -30.20
C LYS A 501 -3.59 -16.93 -30.93
N GLY A 502 -3.76 -15.85 -30.20
CA GLY A 502 -3.81 -14.50 -30.77
C GLY A 502 -5.19 -14.04 -31.24
N VAL A 503 -6.30 -14.55 -30.65
CA VAL A 503 -7.63 -14.00 -30.96
C VAL A 503 -7.76 -12.52 -30.52
N ASP A 504 -8.46 -11.72 -31.29
CA ASP A 504 -8.66 -10.30 -31.04
C ASP A 504 -9.82 -10.00 -30.10
N TYR A 505 -10.85 -10.82 -30.11
CA TYR A 505 -12.05 -10.67 -29.29
C TYR A 505 -12.49 -11.98 -28.65
N VAL A 506 -12.99 -11.90 -27.44
CA VAL A 506 -13.58 -13.04 -26.73
C VAL A 506 -14.92 -12.66 -26.10
N THR A 507 -15.96 -13.46 -26.36
CA THR A 507 -17.32 -13.21 -25.86
C THR A 507 -17.61 -14.10 -24.66
N CYS A 508 -17.92 -13.49 -23.50
CA CYS A 508 -18.05 -14.16 -22.22
C CYS A 508 -19.36 -13.80 -21.50
N ASP A 509 -19.94 -14.79 -20.81
CA ASP A 509 -21.03 -14.59 -19.84
C ASP A 509 -20.53 -14.13 -18.47
N TRP A 510 -19.27 -14.45 -18.12
CA TRP A 510 -18.69 -14.36 -16.79
C TRP A 510 -17.47 -13.46 -16.76
N HIS A 511 -17.12 -12.97 -15.55
CA HIS A 511 -15.89 -12.25 -15.33
C HIS A 511 -14.67 -13.17 -15.41
N LEU A 512 -14.20 -13.43 -16.62
CA LEU A 512 -13.06 -14.30 -16.89
C LEU A 512 -11.73 -13.55 -17.08
N MET A 513 -11.76 -12.24 -17.31
CA MET A 513 -10.56 -11.39 -17.49
C MET A 513 -9.52 -11.56 -16.40
N SER A 514 -9.95 -11.58 -15.13
CA SER A 514 -9.03 -11.72 -13.98
C SER A 514 -8.42 -13.13 -13.82
N LYS A 515 -8.86 -14.09 -14.62
CA LYS A 515 -8.42 -15.50 -14.57
C LYS A 515 -7.46 -15.87 -15.67
N VAL A 516 -7.19 -14.97 -16.60
CA VAL A 516 -6.34 -15.22 -17.78
C VAL A 516 -5.18 -14.22 -17.81
N LYS A 517 -4.11 -14.62 -18.50
CA LYS A 517 -2.99 -13.73 -18.81
C LYS A 517 -3.30 -12.99 -20.10
N LEU A 518 -3.18 -11.68 -20.05
CA LEU A 518 -3.46 -10.80 -21.18
C LEU A 518 -2.16 -10.43 -21.89
N PRO A 519 -2.02 -10.75 -23.20
CA PRO A 519 -0.87 -10.33 -24.01
C PRO A 519 -0.99 -8.83 -24.30
N LYS A 520 0.11 -8.09 -24.10
CA LYS A 520 0.17 -6.67 -24.48
C LYS A 520 0.22 -6.51 -25.99
N GLU A 521 -0.35 -5.41 -26.49
CA GLU A 521 -0.18 -5.02 -27.89
C GLU A 521 1.31 -4.77 -28.16
N GLU A 522 1.86 -5.44 -29.18
CA GLU A 522 3.22 -5.12 -29.67
C GLU A 522 3.14 -3.75 -30.37
N LYS A 523 3.83 -2.74 -29.82
CA LYS A 523 3.88 -1.36 -30.34
C LYS A 523 4.78 -1.26 -31.54
#